data_1051b8b350027836e9f8ec94831adbe5
#
_entry.id   1051b8b350027836e9f8ec94831adbe5
#
_cell.length_a   1.000
_cell.length_b   1.000
_cell.length_c   1.000
_cell.angle_alpha   90.00
_cell.angle_beta   90.00
_cell.angle_gamma   90.00
#
_symmetry.space_group_name_H-M   'P 1'
#
loop_
_entity.id
_entity.type
_entity.pdbx_description
1 polymer ?
#
loop_
_entity_poly.entity_id
_entity_poly.type
_entity_poly.pdbx_seq_one_letter_code
_entity_poly.pdbx_strand_id
1 'polypeptide(L)'
;ILSNCEGAVELLETLTKKKDPTFLTWLPLSHSYEHTVQFIQIIVGAKVFYAESLEKLISNMGVAKPTIMTAVPRFYQNLFTKINMNFEKQKGLKKKLINQTLELGKKILKKEQLSFSEKILNFLCEKLVRKKIRSQFGGNLQAFVSGGGALDQNIGEFLNAVGLPTLQGYGLTEASPVVSCNLPNLIKVESVGPPFRTNKVKIAKDGEILIKGENVMLGYWNLEEETKNVIKDGWLYTGDIGELDQNNYLKITDRKKDILITPGGDNISPLKIENELVNSEMIDQAIVYGDNKPYLVA
;
A
#
# COMPACT_ATOMS: atom_id res chain seq x y z
N ILE A 1 0.26 12.99 -15.67
CA ILE A 1 -0.37 13.38 -14.37
C ILE A 1 -1.88 13.42 -14.52
N LEU A 2 -2.47 14.15 -15.48
CA LEU A 2 -3.93 14.28 -15.65
C LEU A 2 -4.62 12.91 -15.74
N SER A 3 -4.13 12.02 -16.59
CA SER A 3 -4.64 10.65 -16.72
C SER A 3 -4.60 9.86 -15.39
N ASN A 4 -3.57 10.07 -14.55
CA ASN A 4 -3.51 9.51 -13.20
C ASN A 4 -4.60 10.08 -12.29
N CYS A 5 -4.86 11.36 -12.39
CA CYS A 5 -5.92 12.02 -11.61
C CYS A 5 -7.30 11.46 -12.00
N GLU A 6 -7.57 11.28 -13.28
CA GLU A 6 -8.82 10.69 -13.78
C GLU A 6 -9.03 9.26 -13.24
N GLY A 7 -7.96 8.44 -13.25
CA GLY A 7 -8.01 7.10 -12.68
C GLY A 7 -8.23 7.09 -11.16
N ALA A 8 -7.66 8.07 -10.45
CA ALA A 8 -7.81 8.17 -9.00
C ALA A 8 -9.17 8.72 -8.56
N VAL A 9 -9.82 9.58 -9.35
CA VAL A 9 -11.14 10.16 -9.01
C VAL A 9 -12.17 9.06 -8.75
N GLU A 10 -12.20 8.01 -9.57
CA GLU A 10 -13.14 6.89 -9.41
C GLU A 10 -12.94 6.16 -8.06
N LEU A 11 -11.68 5.95 -7.65
CA LEU A 11 -11.35 5.40 -6.34
C LEU A 11 -11.81 6.34 -5.21
N LEU A 12 -11.55 7.63 -5.36
CA LEU A 12 -11.86 8.65 -4.36
C LEU A 12 -13.36 8.88 -4.21
N GLU A 13 -14.13 8.86 -5.28
CA GLU A 13 -15.59 8.94 -5.21
C GLU A 13 -16.19 7.85 -4.31
N THR A 14 -15.61 6.65 -4.36
CA THR A 14 -16.03 5.55 -3.49
C THR A 14 -15.73 5.82 -2.02
N LEU A 15 -14.59 6.46 -1.73
CA LEU A 15 -14.14 6.79 -0.37
C LEU A 15 -14.85 8.03 0.20
N THR A 16 -15.19 9.01 -0.64
CA THR A 16 -15.67 10.33 -0.20
C THR A 16 -17.17 10.50 -0.24
N LYS A 17 -17.93 9.48 -0.67
CA LYS A 17 -19.41 9.52 -0.75
C LYS A 17 -20.13 10.04 0.50
N LYS A 18 -19.49 9.90 1.68
CA LYS A 18 -20.10 10.25 2.98
C LYS A 18 -19.50 11.48 3.64
N LYS A 19 -18.37 12.00 3.14
CA LYS A 19 -17.64 13.11 3.76
C LYS A 19 -16.81 13.85 2.73
N ASP A 20 -16.72 15.16 2.88
CA ASP A 20 -15.84 16.00 2.08
C ASP A 20 -14.40 15.48 2.14
N PRO A 21 -13.71 15.37 0.99
CA PRO A 21 -12.33 14.92 0.98
C PRO A 21 -11.44 15.89 1.76
N THR A 22 -10.72 15.36 2.74
CA THR A 22 -9.76 16.11 3.54
C THR A 22 -8.47 15.32 3.58
N PHE A 23 -7.37 15.96 3.19
CA PHE A 23 -6.04 15.37 3.14
C PHE A 23 -5.11 16.00 4.15
N LEU A 24 -4.18 15.20 4.66
CA LEU A 24 -3.01 15.67 5.39
C LEU A 24 -1.77 15.27 4.60
N THR A 25 -1.15 16.26 3.97
CA THR A 25 0.06 16.13 3.17
C THR A 25 1.30 16.23 4.04
N TRP A 26 2.23 15.30 3.88
CA TRP A 26 3.47 15.23 4.67
C TRP A 26 4.65 14.61 3.90
N LEU A 27 4.37 13.95 2.78
CA LEU A 27 5.41 13.39 1.92
C LEU A 27 6.09 14.50 1.08
N PRO A 28 7.32 14.29 0.61
CA PRO A 28 8.03 15.28 -0.21
C PRO A 28 7.27 15.60 -1.51
N LEU A 29 6.95 16.88 -1.75
CA LEU A 29 6.26 17.31 -2.97
C LEU A 29 7.11 17.15 -4.24
N SER A 30 8.41 16.99 -4.10
CA SER A 30 9.34 16.68 -5.21
C SER A 30 9.24 15.22 -5.67
N HIS A 31 8.68 14.33 -4.87
CA HIS A 31 8.46 12.93 -5.25
C HIS A 31 7.18 12.82 -6.08
N SER A 32 7.24 12.09 -7.20
CA SER A 32 6.13 11.93 -8.16
C SER A 32 4.81 11.48 -7.50
N TYR A 33 4.88 10.68 -6.46
CA TYR A 33 3.70 10.19 -5.73
C TYR A 33 2.93 11.35 -5.08
N GLU A 34 3.55 12.09 -4.16
CA GLU A 34 2.86 13.19 -3.49
C GLU A 34 2.57 14.35 -4.44
N HIS A 35 3.45 14.58 -5.41
CA HIS A 35 3.23 15.58 -6.46
C HIS A 35 1.90 15.33 -7.20
N THR A 36 1.65 14.10 -7.65
CA THR A 36 0.40 13.75 -8.32
C THR A 36 -0.80 13.83 -7.39
N VAL A 37 -0.63 13.44 -6.12
CA VAL A 37 -1.69 13.56 -5.10
C VAL A 37 -2.15 15.00 -4.92
N GLN A 38 -1.25 16.02 -5.06
CA GLN A 38 -1.66 17.43 -5.02
C GLN A 38 -2.64 17.79 -6.15
N PHE A 39 -2.41 17.30 -7.37
CA PHE A 39 -3.35 17.51 -8.48
C PHE A 39 -4.67 16.79 -8.25
N ILE A 40 -4.63 15.58 -7.69
CA ILE A 40 -5.84 14.83 -7.32
C ILE A 40 -6.66 15.63 -6.29
N GLN A 41 -6.01 16.22 -5.28
CA GLN A 41 -6.64 17.04 -4.25
C GLN A 41 -7.36 18.26 -4.87
N ILE A 42 -6.74 18.90 -5.87
CA ILE A 42 -7.33 20.04 -6.59
C ILE A 42 -8.58 19.59 -7.37
N ILE A 43 -8.49 18.49 -8.12
CA ILE A 43 -9.58 17.99 -8.97
C ILE A 43 -10.81 17.61 -8.14
N VAL A 44 -10.62 17.00 -6.96
CA VAL A 44 -11.73 16.61 -6.08
C VAL A 44 -12.20 17.71 -5.14
N GLY A 45 -11.62 18.91 -5.23
CA GLY A 45 -11.96 20.05 -4.37
C GLY A 45 -11.70 19.78 -2.88
N ALA A 46 -10.61 19.09 -2.56
CA ALA A 46 -10.29 18.66 -1.21
C ALA A 46 -9.86 19.81 -0.31
N LYS A 47 -10.13 19.68 0.99
CA LYS A 47 -9.43 20.44 2.04
C LYS A 47 -8.05 19.81 2.24
N VAL A 48 -7.01 20.63 2.17
CA VAL A 48 -5.61 20.19 2.30
C VAL A 48 -4.96 20.83 3.51
N PHE A 49 -4.38 20.00 4.36
CA PHE A 49 -3.55 20.41 5.47
C PHE A 49 -2.13 19.92 5.21
N TYR A 50 -1.13 20.72 5.55
CA TYR A 50 0.27 20.35 5.49
C TYR A 50 0.78 20.06 6.89
N ALA A 51 1.43 18.93 7.09
CA ALA A 51 1.99 18.56 8.38
C ALA A 51 3.17 19.47 8.73
N GLU A 52 3.27 19.84 10.00
CA GLU A 52 4.35 20.69 10.50
C GLU A 52 5.70 19.95 10.51
N SER A 53 5.69 18.70 10.95
CA SER A 53 6.85 17.80 10.96
C SER A 53 6.41 16.35 11.13
N LEU A 54 7.34 15.39 10.97
CA LEU A 54 7.08 13.96 11.18
C LEU A 54 6.71 13.66 12.64
N GLU A 55 7.34 14.32 13.60
CA GLU A 55 7.11 14.12 15.03
C GLU A 55 5.69 14.58 15.42
N LYS A 56 5.17 15.60 14.75
CA LYS A 56 3.83 16.15 14.97
C LYS A 56 2.74 15.50 14.13
N LEU A 57 3.08 14.56 13.27
CA LEU A 57 2.15 14.00 12.29
C LEU A 57 0.86 13.48 12.93
N ILE A 58 0.95 12.72 14.02
CA ILE A 58 -0.23 12.19 14.73
C ILE A 58 -1.08 13.32 15.36
N SER A 59 -0.45 14.34 15.93
CA SER A 59 -1.19 15.49 16.47
C SER A 59 -1.85 16.30 15.35
N ASN A 60 -1.17 16.48 14.22
CA ASN A 60 -1.74 17.13 13.04
C ASN A 60 -2.94 16.35 12.47
N MET A 61 -2.91 14.99 12.51
CA MET A 61 -4.08 14.18 12.14
C MET A 61 -5.28 14.44 13.06
N GLY A 62 -5.05 14.66 14.36
CA GLY A 62 -6.09 15.03 15.31
C GLY A 62 -6.78 16.35 14.98
N VAL A 63 -6.03 17.33 14.45
CA VAL A 63 -6.52 18.65 14.02
C VAL A 63 -7.18 18.58 12.65
N ALA A 64 -6.47 18.07 11.66
CA ALA A 64 -6.92 18.02 10.27
C ALA A 64 -8.10 17.05 10.07
N LYS A 65 -8.17 15.99 10.88
CA LYS A 65 -9.18 14.90 10.78
C LYS A 65 -9.30 14.37 9.35
N PRO A 66 -8.20 13.92 8.73
CA PRO A 66 -8.19 13.57 7.33
C PRO A 66 -9.15 12.41 7.05
N THR A 67 -9.75 12.42 5.86
CA THR A 67 -10.52 11.30 5.33
C THR A 67 -9.62 10.34 4.57
N ILE A 68 -8.57 10.86 3.94
CA ILE A 68 -7.60 10.10 3.16
C ILE A 68 -6.21 10.62 3.51
N MET A 69 -5.25 9.68 3.62
CA MET A 69 -3.85 10.02 3.85
C MET A 69 -2.95 9.07 3.09
N THR A 70 -2.04 9.64 2.31
CA THR A 70 -0.97 8.91 1.64
C THR A 70 0.19 8.68 2.59
N ALA A 71 0.79 7.50 2.53
CA ALA A 71 1.96 7.19 3.35
C ALA A 71 2.83 6.10 2.70
N VAL A 72 4.02 5.91 3.26
CA VAL A 72 5.02 4.92 2.82
C VAL A 72 5.10 3.76 3.81
N PRO A 73 5.62 2.58 3.43
CA PRO A 73 5.64 1.37 4.26
C PRO A 73 6.22 1.59 5.66
N ARG A 74 7.29 2.36 5.81
CA ARG A 74 7.91 2.64 7.12
C ARG A 74 6.95 3.34 8.11
N PHE A 75 6.05 4.19 7.63
CA PHE A 75 5.02 4.78 8.48
C PHE A 75 4.10 3.71 9.06
N TYR A 76 3.68 2.75 8.25
CA TYR A 76 2.80 1.66 8.68
C TYR A 76 3.48 0.68 9.62
N GLN A 77 4.76 0.38 9.43
CA GLN A 77 5.58 -0.40 10.36
C GLN A 77 5.62 0.25 11.74
N ASN A 78 5.94 1.55 11.80
CA ASN A 78 5.96 2.31 13.05
C ASN A 78 4.58 2.35 13.71
N LEU A 79 3.52 2.48 12.91
CA LEU A 79 2.14 2.47 13.41
C LEU A 79 1.76 1.11 13.97
N PHE A 80 2.06 0.02 13.27
CA PHE A 80 1.88 -1.34 13.71
C PHE A 80 2.57 -1.58 15.06
N THR A 81 3.86 -1.27 15.14
CA THR A 81 4.65 -1.45 16.36
C THR A 81 4.03 -0.70 17.54
N LYS A 82 3.68 0.58 17.37
CA LYS A 82 3.08 1.38 18.44
C LYS A 82 1.72 0.83 18.91
N ILE A 83 0.86 0.41 17.98
CA ILE A 83 -0.45 -0.15 18.33
C ILE A 83 -0.27 -1.51 19.00
N ASN A 84 0.60 -2.37 18.47
CA ASN A 84 0.85 -3.71 19.00
C ASN A 84 1.43 -3.64 20.43
N MET A 85 2.43 -2.80 20.66
CA MET A 85 2.97 -2.57 22.01
C MET A 85 1.90 -2.12 23.01
N ASN A 86 0.95 -1.27 22.59
CA ASN A 86 -0.18 -0.89 23.43
C ASN A 86 -1.14 -2.05 23.69
N PHE A 87 -1.33 -2.94 22.74
CA PHE A 87 -2.15 -4.13 22.86
C PHE A 87 -1.52 -5.15 23.82
N GLU A 88 -0.19 -5.34 23.76
CA GLU A 88 0.53 -6.26 24.66
C GLU A 88 0.44 -5.84 26.13
N LYS A 89 0.35 -4.54 26.42
CA LYS A 89 0.16 -4.02 27.78
C LYS A 89 -1.23 -4.31 28.37
N GLN A 90 -2.21 -4.68 27.53
CA GLN A 90 -3.58 -4.96 27.99
C GLN A 90 -3.68 -6.38 28.57
N LYS A 91 -4.54 -6.55 29.60
CA LYS A 91 -4.76 -7.82 30.30
C LYS A 91 -6.26 -8.13 30.38
N GLY A 92 -6.58 -9.36 30.72
CA GLY A 92 -7.95 -9.82 31.02
C GLY A 92 -8.91 -9.64 29.84
N LEU A 93 -10.12 -9.15 30.12
CA LEU A 93 -11.18 -8.98 29.11
C LEU A 93 -10.80 -8.04 27.96
N LYS A 94 -9.98 -7.01 28.24
CA LYS A 94 -9.53 -6.09 27.19
C LYS A 94 -8.64 -6.80 26.18
N LYS A 95 -7.65 -7.60 26.62
CA LYS A 95 -6.79 -8.39 25.75
C LYS A 95 -7.62 -9.39 24.92
N LYS A 96 -8.58 -10.08 25.57
CA LYS A 96 -9.49 -10.99 24.86
C LYS A 96 -10.26 -10.27 23.75
N LEU A 97 -10.82 -9.09 24.02
CA LEU A 97 -11.56 -8.32 23.01
C LEU A 97 -10.67 -7.84 21.86
N ILE A 98 -9.42 -7.46 22.14
CA ILE A 98 -8.44 -7.10 21.12
C ILE A 98 -8.16 -8.29 20.21
N ASN A 99 -7.87 -9.46 20.76
CA ASN A 99 -7.61 -10.67 19.99
C ASN A 99 -8.81 -11.03 19.10
N GLN A 100 -10.02 -10.97 19.64
CA GLN A 100 -11.25 -11.17 18.85
C GLN A 100 -11.42 -10.13 17.73
N THR A 101 -11.00 -8.87 17.99
CA THR A 101 -11.03 -7.83 16.97
C THR A 101 -10.13 -8.17 15.80
N LEU A 102 -8.91 -8.69 16.07
CA LEU A 102 -7.95 -9.11 15.04
C LEU A 102 -8.47 -10.32 14.26
N GLU A 103 -8.96 -11.35 14.94
CA GLU A 103 -9.50 -12.54 14.29
C GLU A 103 -10.70 -12.22 13.38
N LEU A 104 -11.70 -11.51 13.90
CA LEU A 104 -12.87 -11.12 13.13
C LEU A 104 -12.52 -10.18 11.99
N GLY A 105 -11.55 -9.27 12.20
CA GLY A 105 -11.05 -8.41 11.14
C GLY A 105 -10.42 -9.18 9.99
N LYS A 106 -9.60 -10.20 10.29
CA LYS A 106 -9.01 -11.09 9.27
C LYS A 106 -10.09 -11.89 8.51
N LYS A 107 -11.10 -12.42 9.20
CA LYS A 107 -12.24 -13.10 8.55
C LYS A 107 -12.99 -12.18 7.57
N ILE A 108 -13.23 -10.92 7.98
CA ILE A 108 -13.90 -9.93 7.14
C ILE A 108 -13.06 -9.62 5.89
N LEU A 109 -11.74 -9.45 6.03
CA LEU A 109 -10.83 -9.24 4.90
C LEU A 109 -10.90 -10.40 3.90
N LYS A 110 -10.93 -11.63 4.39
CA LYS A 110 -11.06 -12.85 3.58
C LYS A 110 -12.48 -13.11 3.06
N LYS A 111 -13.42 -12.18 3.35
CA LYS A 111 -14.85 -12.33 3.00
C LYS A 111 -15.51 -13.60 3.55
N GLU A 112 -15.03 -14.13 4.66
CA GLU A 112 -15.64 -15.25 5.34
C GLU A 112 -16.98 -14.81 5.97
N GLN A 113 -17.96 -15.72 5.94
CA GLN A 113 -19.26 -15.48 6.56
C GLN A 113 -19.14 -15.56 8.08
N LEU A 114 -19.54 -14.49 8.76
CA LEU A 114 -19.61 -14.46 10.22
C LEU A 114 -20.92 -15.09 10.70
N SER A 115 -20.84 -15.94 11.72
CA SER A 115 -22.00 -16.46 12.47
C SER A 115 -22.75 -15.33 13.16
N PHE A 116 -23.96 -15.58 13.65
CA PHE A 116 -24.75 -14.57 14.35
C PHE A 116 -24.04 -14.05 15.60
N SER A 117 -23.44 -14.92 16.39
CA SER A 117 -22.66 -14.54 17.58
C SER A 117 -21.42 -13.71 17.24
N GLU A 118 -20.73 -14.05 16.14
CA GLU A 118 -19.58 -13.28 15.65
C GLU A 118 -19.99 -11.89 15.13
N LYS A 119 -21.16 -11.74 14.54
CA LYS A 119 -21.69 -10.43 14.15
C LYS A 119 -21.93 -9.52 15.34
N ILE A 120 -22.52 -10.05 16.43
CA ILE A 120 -22.72 -9.30 17.68
C ILE A 120 -21.36 -8.92 18.28
N LEU A 121 -20.44 -9.88 18.37
CA LEU A 121 -19.09 -9.63 18.90
C LEU A 121 -18.34 -8.59 18.03
N ASN A 122 -18.43 -8.69 16.72
CA ASN A 122 -17.81 -7.73 15.80
C ASN A 122 -18.36 -6.30 15.99
N PHE A 123 -19.66 -6.15 16.29
CA PHE A 123 -20.24 -4.85 16.63
C PHE A 123 -19.64 -4.28 17.93
N LEU A 124 -19.40 -5.13 18.94
CA LEU A 124 -18.71 -4.70 20.15
C LEU A 124 -17.24 -4.32 19.89
N CYS A 125 -16.54 -5.12 19.08
CA CYS A 125 -15.18 -4.83 18.63
C CYS A 125 -15.11 -3.49 17.88
N GLU A 126 -16.10 -3.22 17.02
CA GLU A 126 -16.21 -1.95 16.32
C GLU A 126 -16.33 -0.75 17.27
N LYS A 127 -17.26 -0.83 18.24
CA LYS A 127 -17.51 0.26 19.18
C LYS A 127 -16.38 0.49 20.18
N LEU A 128 -15.80 -0.59 20.74
CA LEU A 128 -14.91 -0.53 21.89
C LEU A 128 -13.42 -0.50 21.49
N VAL A 129 -13.06 -1.06 20.32
CA VAL A 129 -11.67 -1.14 19.88
C VAL A 129 -11.46 -0.28 18.62
N ARG A 130 -12.06 -0.63 17.48
CA ARG A 130 -11.75 0.03 16.19
C ARG A 130 -12.10 1.52 16.19
N LYS A 131 -13.27 1.90 16.71
CA LYS A 131 -13.67 3.33 16.82
C LYS A 131 -12.68 4.11 17.69
N LYS A 132 -12.20 3.52 18.78
CA LYS A 132 -11.22 4.16 19.68
C LYS A 132 -9.86 4.33 18.99
N ILE A 133 -9.44 3.36 18.18
CA ILE A 133 -8.21 3.49 17.40
C ILE A 133 -8.37 4.59 16.38
N ARG A 134 -9.41 4.58 15.55
CA ARG A 134 -9.66 5.62 14.54
C ARG A 134 -9.77 7.03 15.14
N SER A 135 -10.29 7.17 16.35
CA SER A 135 -10.39 8.47 17.01
C SER A 135 -9.01 9.12 17.26
N GLN A 136 -7.95 8.33 17.42
CA GLN A 136 -6.57 8.83 17.55
C GLN A 136 -6.05 9.46 16.26
N PHE A 137 -6.67 9.11 15.13
CA PHE A 137 -6.36 9.63 13.80
C PHE A 137 -7.44 10.63 13.30
N GLY A 138 -8.08 11.34 14.24
CA GLY A 138 -9.10 12.35 13.93
C GLY A 138 -10.51 11.78 13.70
N GLY A 139 -10.69 10.47 13.65
CA GLY A 139 -12.00 9.79 13.58
C GLY A 139 -12.70 9.80 12.23
N ASN A 140 -12.16 10.50 11.23
CA ASN A 140 -12.76 10.63 9.90
C ASN A 140 -12.11 9.76 8.82
N LEU A 141 -11.00 9.11 9.16
CA LEU A 141 -10.21 8.34 8.20
C LEU A 141 -11.04 7.24 7.52
N GLN A 142 -11.11 7.31 6.20
CA GLN A 142 -11.74 6.32 5.33
C GLN A 142 -10.70 5.36 4.74
N ALA A 143 -9.51 5.88 4.42
CA ALA A 143 -8.40 5.05 3.97
C ALA A 143 -7.03 5.72 4.19
N PHE A 144 -6.05 4.89 4.50
CA PHE A 144 -4.66 5.12 4.15
C PHE A 144 -4.40 4.58 2.75
N VAL A 145 -3.54 5.24 1.99
CA VAL A 145 -3.04 4.74 0.70
C VAL A 145 -1.54 4.55 0.81
N SER A 146 -1.10 3.31 0.72
CA SER A 146 0.32 2.93 0.78
C SER A 146 0.92 2.91 -0.61
N GLY A 147 2.00 3.64 -0.81
CA GLY A 147 2.76 3.68 -2.05
C GLY A 147 4.26 3.83 -1.78
N GLY A 148 5.07 3.79 -2.84
CA GLY A 148 6.51 3.97 -2.77
C GLY A 148 7.32 2.76 -2.29
N GLY A 149 6.67 1.60 -2.09
CA GLY A 149 7.30 0.35 -1.70
C GLY A 149 6.29 -0.71 -1.29
N ALA A 150 6.73 -1.95 -1.16
CA ALA A 150 5.90 -3.05 -0.71
C ALA A 150 5.55 -2.89 0.78
N LEU A 151 4.28 -3.03 1.12
CA LEU A 151 3.81 -3.13 2.50
C LEU A 151 3.79 -4.60 2.91
N ASP A 152 4.37 -4.90 4.07
CA ASP A 152 4.30 -6.25 4.64
C ASP A 152 2.85 -6.69 4.81
N GLN A 153 2.56 -7.94 4.41
CA GLN A 153 1.21 -8.48 4.41
C GLN A 153 0.61 -8.54 5.82
N ASN A 154 1.40 -8.93 6.84
CA ASN A 154 0.93 -9.04 8.23
C ASN A 154 0.55 -7.66 8.76
N ILE A 155 1.33 -6.62 8.41
CA ILE A 155 1.04 -5.23 8.77
C ILE A 155 -0.25 -4.76 8.08
N GLY A 156 -0.39 -5.03 6.79
CA GLY A 156 -1.60 -4.72 6.03
C GLY A 156 -2.84 -5.40 6.61
N GLU A 157 -2.79 -6.70 6.92
CA GLU A 157 -3.87 -7.44 7.58
C GLU A 157 -4.21 -6.85 8.95
N PHE A 158 -3.19 -6.60 9.77
CA PHE A 158 -3.37 -6.03 11.11
C PHE A 158 -4.07 -4.67 11.07
N LEU A 159 -3.58 -3.74 10.27
CA LEU A 159 -4.14 -2.38 10.18
C LEU A 159 -5.60 -2.40 9.72
N ASN A 160 -5.91 -3.19 8.70
CA ASN A 160 -7.29 -3.36 8.26
C ASN A 160 -8.16 -4.01 9.34
N ALA A 161 -7.66 -5.04 10.03
CA ALA A 161 -8.39 -5.73 11.10
C ALA A 161 -8.72 -4.82 12.29
N VAL A 162 -7.80 -3.90 12.65
CA VAL A 162 -8.03 -2.92 13.73
C VAL A 162 -8.85 -1.70 13.30
N GLY A 163 -9.33 -1.68 12.07
CA GLY A 163 -10.22 -0.64 11.56
C GLY A 163 -9.52 0.59 11.01
N LEU A 164 -8.29 0.45 10.55
CA LEU A 164 -7.52 1.43 9.80
C LEU A 164 -7.40 0.95 8.35
N PRO A 165 -8.39 1.21 7.48
CA PRO A 165 -8.37 0.74 6.10
C PRO A 165 -7.10 1.18 5.41
N THR A 166 -6.31 0.23 4.93
CA THR A 166 -5.02 0.50 4.28
C THR A 166 -5.04 -0.14 2.91
N LEU A 167 -5.00 0.70 1.88
CA LEU A 167 -5.01 0.32 0.47
C LEU A 167 -3.57 0.36 -0.04
N GLN A 168 -3.13 -0.69 -0.67
CA GLN A 168 -1.85 -0.65 -1.40
C GLN A 168 -2.07 -0.17 -2.82
N GLY A 169 -1.20 0.73 -3.28
CA GLY A 169 -1.08 1.12 -4.67
C GLY A 169 0.30 0.80 -5.22
N TYR A 170 0.37 0.68 -6.52
CA TYR A 170 1.60 0.49 -7.27
C TYR A 170 1.79 1.59 -8.30
N GLY A 171 3.05 1.95 -8.47
CA GLY A 171 3.45 2.89 -9.47
C GLY A 171 4.95 3.17 -9.45
N LEU A 172 5.40 3.88 -10.45
CA LEU A 172 6.78 4.29 -10.65
C LEU A 172 6.78 5.66 -11.32
N THR A 173 7.87 6.41 -11.17
CA THR A 173 8.00 7.78 -11.70
C THR A 173 7.74 7.82 -13.20
N GLU A 174 8.17 6.80 -13.94
CA GLU A 174 7.99 6.62 -15.36
C GLU A 174 6.52 6.44 -15.79
N ALA A 175 5.62 6.20 -14.83
CA ALA A 175 4.16 6.07 -15.06
C ALA A 175 3.34 7.19 -14.39
N SER A 176 3.93 8.29 -13.94
CA SER A 176 3.34 9.56 -13.43
C SER A 176 2.39 9.49 -12.22
N PRO A 177 2.63 8.78 -11.13
CA PRO A 177 3.30 7.50 -11.01
C PRO A 177 2.34 6.33 -10.97
N VAL A 178 1.01 6.52 -10.65
CA VAL A 178 0.09 5.46 -10.20
C VAL A 178 -0.39 4.60 -11.36
N VAL A 179 -0.23 3.30 -11.20
CA VAL A 179 -0.68 2.28 -12.15
C VAL A 179 -1.92 1.56 -11.65
N SER A 180 -1.92 1.18 -10.36
CA SER A 180 -3.00 0.43 -9.74
C SER A 180 -3.18 0.80 -8.27
N CYS A 181 -4.34 0.53 -7.71
CA CYS A 181 -4.61 0.67 -6.28
C CYS A 181 -5.72 -0.30 -5.85
N ASN A 182 -5.61 -0.81 -4.62
CA ASN A 182 -6.67 -1.61 -4.01
C ASN A 182 -7.97 -0.83 -3.91
N LEU A 183 -9.09 -1.52 -4.07
CA LEU A 183 -10.42 -0.95 -3.94
C LEU A 183 -10.90 -1.00 -2.48
N PRO A 184 -11.54 0.05 -1.96
CA PRO A 184 -11.98 0.10 -0.55
C PRO A 184 -12.94 -1.00 -0.13
N ASN A 185 -13.75 -1.49 -1.08
CA ASN A 185 -14.74 -2.55 -0.87
C ASN A 185 -14.22 -3.97 -1.15
N LEU A 186 -12.99 -4.07 -1.65
CA LEU A 186 -12.32 -5.34 -1.95
C LEU A 186 -10.80 -5.19 -1.78
N ILE A 187 -10.36 -5.14 -0.53
CA ILE A 187 -8.94 -5.05 -0.20
C ILE A 187 -8.34 -6.46 -0.24
N LYS A 188 -7.33 -6.65 -1.09
CA LYS A 188 -6.47 -7.83 -1.09
C LYS A 188 -5.07 -7.39 -0.65
N VAL A 189 -4.69 -7.75 0.56
CA VAL A 189 -3.44 -7.27 1.18
C VAL A 189 -2.18 -7.77 0.50
N GLU A 190 -2.27 -8.89 -0.22
CA GLU A 190 -1.19 -9.47 -1.03
C GLU A 190 -1.06 -8.83 -2.42
N SER A 191 -1.94 -7.89 -2.75
CA SER A 191 -2.06 -7.26 -4.07
C SER A 191 -2.00 -5.73 -3.97
N VAL A 192 -1.62 -5.10 -5.07
CA VAL A 192 -1.64 -3.65 -5.25
C VAL A 192 -2.90 -3.17 -6.00
N GLY A 193 -3.91 -4.04 -6.08
CA GLY A 193 -5.21 -3.73 -6.68
C GLY A 193 -5.27 -3.83 -8.20
N PRO A 194 -6.44 -3.59 -8.78
CA PRO A 194 -6.60 -3.56 -10.23
C PRO A 194 -5.94 -2.30 -10.82
N PRO A 195 -5.44 -2.37 -12.06
CA PRO A 195 -5.00 -1.19 -12.79
C PRO A 195 -6.11 -0.14 -12.91
N PHE A 196 -5.73 1.13 -12.87
CA PHE A 196 -6.67 2.21 -13.18
C PHE A 196 -7.18 2.04 -14.62
N ARG A 197 -8.42 2.42 -14.88
CA ARG A 197 -9.05 2.29 -16.21
C ARG A 197 -8.29 3.04 -17.32
N THR A 198 -7.49 4.03 -16.94
CA THR A 198 -6.63 4.79 -17.84
C THR A 198 -5.37 4.02 -18.26
N ASN A 199 -5.09 2.89 -17.63
CA ASN A 199 -3.89 2.09 -17.83
C ASN A 199 -4.24 0.71 -18.39
N LYS A 200 -3.38 0.22 -19.30
CA LYS A 200 -3.36 -1.18 -19.72
C LYS A 200 -2.14 -1.84 -19.09
N VAL A 201 -2.35 -2.97 -18.45
CA VAL A 201 -1.28 -3.77 -17.84
C VAL A 201 -1.31 -5.16 -18.46
N LYS A 202 -0.15 -5.71 -18.77
CA LYS A 202 0.03 -7.11 -19.16
C LYS A 202 1.30 -7.66 -18.56
N ILE A 203 1.34 -8.98 -18.41
CA ILE A 203 2.53 -9.69 -17.94
C ILE A 203 3.24 -10.30 -19.15
N ALA A 204 4.52 -10.02 -19.29
CA ALA A 204 5.37 -10.58 -20.33
C ALA A 204 5.68 -12.06 -20.07
N LYS A 205 6.29 -12.76 -21.03
CA LYS A 205 6.61 -14.20 -20.91
C LYS A 205 7.57 -14.51 -19.75
N ASP A 206 8.44 -13.57 -19.42
CA ASP A 206 9.39 -13.64 -18.32
C ASP A 206 8.84 -13.13 -16.98
N GLY A 207 7.53 -12.82 -16.92
CA GLY A 207 6.85 -12.33 -15.73
C GLY A 207 6.94 -10.81 -15.54
N GLU A 208 7.62 -10.06 -16.41
CA GLU A 208 7.75 -8.61 -16.28
C GLU A 208 6.41 -7.91 -16.51
N ILE A 209 6.11 -6.95 -15.62
CA ILE A 209 4.93 -6.09 -15.71
C ILE A 209 5.17 -5.04 -16.78
N LEU A 210 4.28 -5.00 -17.78
CA LEU A 210 4.31 -4.01 -18.86
C LEU A 210 3.11 -3.09 -18.74
N ILE A 211 3.33 -1.79 -18.93
CA ILE A 211 2.32 -0.75 -18.77
C ILE A 211 2.18 0.03 -20.09
N LYS A 212 0.94 0.33 -20.46
CA LYS A 212 0.62 1.22 -21.58
C LYS A 212 -0.51 2.15 -21.20
N GLY A 213 -0.34 3.44 -21.42
CA GLY A 213 -1.34 4.47 -21.10
C GLY A 213 -0.76 5.87 -21.29
N GLU A 214 -1.62 6.87 -21.21
CA GLU A 214 -1.22 8.28 -21.27
C GLU A 214 -0.43 8.75 -20.04
N ASN A 215 -0.40 7.93 -19.00
CA ASN A 215 0.40 8.15 -17.80
C ASN A 215 1.89 7.79 -18.00
N VAL A 216 2.23 7.02 -19.04
CA VAL A 216 3.62 6.65 -19.33
C VAL A 216 4.41 7.89 -19.77
N MET A 217 5.63 8.04 -19.27
CA MET A 217 6.55 9.12 -19.60
C MET A 217 6.86 9.16 -21.10
N LEU A 218 7.26 10.33 -21.59
CA LEU A 218 7.78 10.48 -22.96
C LEU A 218 9.17 9.85 -23.12
N GLY A 219 9.96 9.83 -22.07
CA GLY A 219 11.30 9.28 -22.04
C GLY A 219 12.16 9.91 -20.95
N TYR A 220 13.39 9.43 -20.85
CA TYR A 220 14.41 10.02 -19.98
C TYR A 220 15.07 11.22 -20.68
N TRP A 221 15.27 12.29 -19.94
CA TRP A 221 15.85 13.52 -20.47
C TRP A 221 17.28 13.29 -20.98
N ASN A 222 17.51 13.60 -22.29
CA ASN A 222 18.79 13.42 -22.98
C ASN A 222 19.37 11.98 -22.94
N LEU A 223 18.51 10.95 -22.72
CA LEU A 223 18.91 9.53 -22.65
C LEU A 223 18.01 8.71 -23.59
N GLU A 224 18.18 8.90 -24.90
CA GLU A 224 17.32 8.26 -25.92
C GLU A 224 17.46 6.74 -25.94
N GLU A 225 18.68 6.22 -25.78
CA GLU A 225 18.95 4.79 -25.79
C GLU A 225 18.32 4.09 -24.58
N GLU A 226 18.44 4.67 -23.37
CA GLU A 226 17.78 4.19 -22.17
C GLU A 226 16.26 4.24 -22.32
N THR A 227 15.74 5.27 -22.96
CA THR A 227 14.30 5.38 -23.27
C THR A 227 13.85 4.25 -24.19
N LYS A 228 14.58 3.97 -25.28
CA LYS A 228 14.29 2.85 -26.21
C LYS A 228 14.40 1.49 -25.52
N ASN A 229 15.28 1.36 -24.53
CA ASN A 229 15.44 0.12 -23.77
C ASN A 229 14.19 -0.19 -22.92
N VAL A 230 13.54 0.83 -22.37
CA VAL A 230 12.39 0.65 -21.47
C VAL A 230 11.03 0.90 -22.12
N ILE A 231 10.95 1.64 -23.24
CA ILE A 231 9.69 1.86 -23.99
C ILE A 231 9.79 1.19 -25.35
N LYS A 232 9.01 0.12 -25.55
CA LYS A 232 8.98 -0.65 -26.80
C LYS A 232 7.53 -0.83 -27.26
N ASP A 233 7.22 -0.46 -28.49
CA ASP A 233 5.87 -0.54 -29.10
C ASP A 233 4.79 0.14 -28.25
N GLY A 234 5.18 1.23 -27.55
CA GLY A 234 4.33 2.00 -26.66
C GLY A 234 4.02 1.30 -25.32
N TRP A 235 4.77 0.26 -24.95
CA TRP A 235 4.75 -0.39 -23.67
C TRP A 235 5.99 -0.02 -22.86
N LEU A 236 5.76 0.43 -21.61
CA LEU A 236 6.81 0.62 -20.62
C LEU A 236 7.13 -0.73 -19.97
N TYR A 237 8.38 -1.13 -20.04
CA TYR A 237 8.96 -2.27 -19.35
C TYR A 237 9.42 -1.78 -17.99
N THR A 238 8.72 -2.23 -16.94
CA THR A 238 8.87 -1.64 -15.58
C THR A 238 10.08 -2.15 -14.83
N GLY A 239 10.60 -3.31 -15.21
CA GLY A 239 11.60 -4.03 -14.43
C GLY A 239 11.03 -4.70 -13.17
N ASP A 240 9.74 -4.60 -12.91
CA ASP A 240 9.05 -5.29 -11.83
C ASP A 240 8.42 -6.59 -12.35
N ILE A 241 8.47 -7.65 -11.57
CA ILE A 241 7.88 -8.95 -11.86
C ILE A 241 6.58 -9.11 -11.09
N GLY A 242 5.57 -9.69 -11.75
CA GLY A 242 4.28 -9.85 -11.10
C GLY A 242 3.30 -10.73 -11.86
N GLU A 243 2.10 -10.80 -11.32
CA GLU A 243 1.01 -11.60 -11.86
C GLU A 243 -0.33 -10.87 -11.74
N LEU A 244 -1.26 -11.16 -12.65
CA LEU A 244 -2.65 -10.71 -12.58
C LEU A 244 -3.54 -11.88 -12.21
N ASP A 245 -4.38 -11.70 -11.19
CA ASP A 245 -5.37 -12.71 -10.85
C ASP A 245 -6.61 -12.64 -11.77
N GLN A 246 -7.54 -13.59 -11.59
CA GLN A 246 -8.78 -13.70 -12.37
C GLN A 246 -9.69 -12.46 -12.26
N ASN A 247 -9.52 -11.64 -11.22
CA ASN A 247 -10.25 -10.40 -11.00
C ASN A 247 -9.44 -9.17 -11.43
N ASN A 248 -8.37 -9.37 -12.20
CA ASN A 248 -7.47 -8.32 -12.67
C ASN A 248 -6.73 -7.57 -11.55
N TYR A 249 -6.53 -8.21 -10.39
CA TYR A 249 -5.71 -7.66 -9.31
C TYR A 249 -4.25 -7.96 -9.58
N LEU A 250 -3.43 -6.90 -9.56
CA LEU A 250 -1.99 -6.99 -9.79
C LEU A 250 -1.29 -7.34 -8.47
N LYS A 251 -0.44 -8.35 -8.51
CA LYS A 251 0.46 -8.71 -7.42
C LYS A 251 1.89 -8.59 -7.90
N ILE A 252 2.69 -7.81 -7.19
CA ILE A 252 4.12 -7.69 -7.46
C ILE A 252 4.83 -8.76 -6.64
N THR A 253 5.69 -9.50 -7.30
CA THR A 253 6.41 -10.61 -6.66
C THR A 253 7.88 -10.29 -6.46
N ASP A 254 8.47 -9.47 -7.35
CA ASP A 254 9.91 -9.18 -7.30
C ASP A 254 10.30 -7.97 -8.15
N ARG A 255 11.62 -7.64 -8.16
CA ARG A 255 12.28 -6.81 -9.14
C ARG A 255 13.22 -7.62 -10.01
N LYS A 256 13.12 -7.48 -11.32
CA LYS A 256 13.86 -8.27 -12.30
C LYS A 256 15.38 -8.21 -12.10
N LYS A 257 15.91 -7.03 -11.78
CA LYS A 257 17.34 -6.80 -11.54
C LYS A 257 17.83 -7.23 -10.16
N ASP A 258 16.91 -7.46 -9.23
CA ASP A 258 17.24 -7.81 -7.84
C ASP A 258 17.09 -9.32 -7.60
N ILE A 259 16.55 -10.08 -8.57
CA ILE A 259 16.47 -11.55 -8.51
C ILE A 259 17.88 -12.13 -8.49
N LEU A 260 18.17 -12.94 -7.48
CA LEU A 260 19.40 -13.71 -7.39
C LEU A 260 19.22 -15.02 -8.17
N ILE A 261 20.22 -15.37 -8.97
CA ILE A 261 20.22 -16.62 -9.73
C ILE A 261 21.21 -17.57 -9.08
N THR A 262 20.76 -18.75 -8.65
CA THR A 262 21.65 -19.78 -8.12
C THR A 262 22.48 -20.43 -9.23
N PRO A 263 23.61 -21.09 -8.94
CA PRO A 263 24.34 -21.89 -9.93
C PRO A 263 23.50 -22.98 -10.59
N GLY A 264 22.40 -23.41 -9.95
CA GLY A 264 21.41 -24.35 -10.48
C GLY A 264 20.38 -23.73 -11.42
N GLY A 265 20.38 -22.38 -11.57
CA GLY A 265 19.43 -21.66 -12.40
C GLY A 265 18.12 -21.27 -11.69
N ASP A 266 18.01 -21.49 -10.38
CA ASP A 266 16.83 -21.08 -9.61
C ASP A 266 16.83 -19.56 -9.38
N ASN A 267 15.67 -18.94 -9.58
CA ASN A 267 15.43 -17.55 -9.28
C ASN A 267 14.99 -17.38 -7.83
N ILE A 268 15.76 -16.62 -7.06
CA ILE A 268 15.47 -16.34 -5.66
C ILE A 268 15.20 -14.86 -5.46
N SER A 269 14.07 -14.54 -4.82
CA SER A 269 13.72 -13.21 -4.38
C SER A 269 14.44 -12.84 -3.09
N PRO A 270 15.43 -11.95 -3.07
CA PRO A 270 16.06 -11.50 -1.84
C PRO A 270 15.05 -10.77 -0.94
N LEU A 271 14.16 -9.97 -1.52
CA LEU A 271 13.14 -9.21 -0.79
C LEU A 271 12.24 -10.09 0.08
N LYS A 272 11.89 -11.30 -0.37
CA LYS A 272 11.08 -12.24 0.44
C LYS A 272 11.82 -12.69 1.69
N ILE A 273 13.11 -12.97 1.55
CA ILE A 273 13.97 -13.41 2.67
C ILE A 273 14.21 -12.24 3.62
N GLU A 274 14.54 -11.07 3.08
CA GLU A 274 14.75 -9.84 3.85
C GLU A 274 13.52 -9.47 4.68
N ASN A 275 12.33 -9.50 4.07
CA ASN A 275 11.07 -9.25 4.76
C ASN A 275 10.81 -10.27 5.89
N GLU A 276 11.14 -11.54 5.69
CA GLU A 276 10.98 -12.55 6.73
C GLU A 276 11.95 -12.31 7.90
N LEU A 277 13.17 -11.91 7.61
CA LEU A 277 14.18 -11.59 8.63
C LEU A 277 13.78 -10.36 9.47
N VAL A 278 13.30 -9.28 8.85
CA VAL A 278 12.87 -8.05 9.57
C VAL A 278 11.54 -8.20 10.29
N ASN A 279 10.83 -9.32 10.16
CA ASN A 279 9.71 -9.66 11.03
C ASN A 279 10.16 -9.96 12.49
N SER A 280 11.45 -10.24 12.70
CA SER A 280 12.04 -10.34 14.03
C SER A 280 12.21 -8.95 14.66
N GLU A 281 11.73 -8.78 15.89
CA GLU A 281 11.89 -7.51 16.65
C GLU A 281 13.35 -7.10 16.86
N MET A 282 14.30 -8.03 16.67
CA MET A 282 15.74 -7.80 16.85
C MET A 282 16.43 -7.31 15.57
N ILE A 283 15.76 -7.34 14.42
CA ILE A 283 16.34 -7.00 13.11
C ILE A 283 15.61 -5.80 12.54
N ASP A 284 16.29 -4.65 12.45
CA ASP A 284 15.75 -3.43 11.85
C ASP A 284 15.85 -3.43 10.31
N GLN A 285 16.93 -4.00 9.79
CA GLN A 285 17.18 -4.10 8.35
C GLN A 285 17.92 -5.40 8.04
N ALA A 286 17.63 -5.98 6.87
CA ALA A 286 18.33 -7.14 6.34
C ALA A 286 18.69 -6.90 4.88
N ILE A 287 19.78 -7.47 4.43
CA ILE A 287 20.17 -7.54 3.04
C ILE A 287 20.60 -8.97 2.73
N VAL A 288 20.08 -9.52 1.64
CA VAL A 288 20.43 -10.87 1.17
C VAL A 288 21.36 -10.76 -0.03
N TYR A 289 22.46 -11.51 0.04
CA TYR A 289 23.46 -11.60 -1.00
C TYR A 289 23.75 -13.04 -1.38
N GLY A 290 24.09 -13.30 -2.64
CA GLY A 290 24.47 -14.66 -3.07
C GLY A 290 24.19 -14.95 -4.54
N ASP A 291 24.11 -13.92 -5.41
CA ASP A 291 23.99 -14.13 -6.85
C ASP A 291 25.13 -14.97 -7.39
N ASN A 292 24.79 -16.04 -8.14
CA ASN A 292 25.72 -17.05 -8.64
C ASN A 292 26.60 -17.70 -7.55
N LYS A 293 26.14 -17.76 -6.30
CA LYS A 293 26.85 -18.42 -5.20
C LYS A 293 26.13 -19.70 -4.79
N PRO A 294 26.87 -20.69 -4.22
CA PRO A 294 26.27 -21.97 -3.81
C PRO A 294 25.37 -21.84 -2.57
N TYR A 295 25.38 -20.71 -1.91
CA TYR A 295 24.53 -20.39 -0.76
C TYR A 295 24.26 -18.89 -0.69
N LEU A 296 23.17 -18.52 -0.02
CA LEU A 296 22.83 -17.15 0.30
C LEU A 296 23.33 -16.80 1.70
N VAL A 297 23.65 -15.52 1.90
CA VAL A 297 23.95 -14.93 3.20
C VAL A 297 23.07 -13.71 3.42
N ALA A 298 22.74 -13.44 4.67
CA ALA A 298 21.99 -12.26 5.07
C ALA A 298 22.65 -11.60 6.28
#